data_1b72fbe0ebe18f43188319f3bad14836
#
_entry.id   1b72fbe0ebe18f43188319f3bad14836
#
_cell.length_a   1.000
_cell.length_b   1.000
_cell.length_c   1.000
_cell.angle_alpha   90.00
_cell.angle_beta   90.00
_cell.angle_gamma   90.00
#
_symmetry.space_group_name_H-M   'P 1'
#
loop_
_entity.id
_entity.type
_entity.pdbx_description
1 polymer ?
#
loop_
_entity_poly.entity_id
_entity_poly.type
_entity_poly.pdbx_seq_one_letter_code
_entity_poly.pdbx_strand_id
1 'polypeptide(L)'
;MLRRRPEERRERGCLLGGNLHAEDKGLRGAVFVVRHGAALEESFRGAPAAIPRLSVFRQTHPKLRILVAEDETIIRLDLRALLEHAGFEVCAEARDGEEAVLLARSERPDLALLDVKMPKLDGIEAAWRILDERPIPIVMLTAYGQDELVQRAAEAGVFGYLVKPFREQDLLPAIRTARARHEELVALREEAESLADALAARKAIERAKGLLMEKEGLSEGDAFARLRKASQISGRPLKVVAEALIATLEG
;
A
#
# COMPACT_ATOMS: atom_id res chain seq x y z
N MET A 1 -54.25 3.07 -51.02
CA MET A 1 -53.89 1.66 -51.44
C MET A 1 -52.84 1.21 -50.45
N LEU A 2 -53.28 0.48 -49.43
CA LEU A 2 -53.07 -0.96 -49.23
C LEU A 2 -51.63 -1.28 -48.79
N ARG A 3 -51.51 -1.57 -47.50
CA ARG A 3 -51.32 -2.86 -46.81
C ARG A 3 -49.82 -3.14 -46.58
N ARG A 4 -49.31 -3.66 -45.54
CA ARG A 4 -49.72 -4.35 -44.27
C ARG A 4 -48.42 -4.56 -43.49
N ARG A 5 -48.49 -4.52 -42.19
CA ARG A 5 -47.58 -5.30 -41.30
C ARG A 5 -47.87 -6.79 -41.47
N PRO A 6 -47.01 -7.73 -41.08
CA PRO A 6 -46.82 -8.09 -39.68
C PRO A 6 -45.43 -8.63 -39.27
N GLU A 7 -45.19 -8.61 -37.95
CA GLU A 7 -44.92 -9.74 -37.03
C GLU A 7 -43.53 -10.38 -36.98
N GLU A 8 -43.00 -10.24 -35.79
CA GLU A 8 -42.49 -11.31 -34.89
C GLU A 8 -41.48 -12.33 -35.42
N ARG A 9 -40.31 -12.34 -34.75
CA ARG A 9 -39.86 -13.49 -33.98
C ARG A 9 -38.60 -13.17 -33.16
N ARG A 10 -38.74 -13.47 -31.91
CA ARG A 10 -37.73 -13.89 -30.97
C ARG A 10 -36.59 -14.69 -31.61
N GLU A 11 -35.37 -14.41 -31.18
CA GLU A 11 -34.52 -15.50 -30.70
C GLU A 11 -33.34 -14.97 -29.88
N ARG A 12 -33.09 -15.69 -28.83
CA ARG A 12 -32.07 -15.63 -27.80
C ARG A 12 -30.69 -15.87 -28.43
N GLY A 13 -29.73 -15.15 -27.97
CA GLY A 13 -28.34 -15.44 -28.25
C GLY A 13 -27.46 -14.88 -27.15
N CYS A 14 -27.35 -15.66 -26.09
CA CYS A 14 -26.32 -15.52 -25.09
C CYS A 14 -24.98 -15.89 -25.73
N LEU A 15 -24.02 -14.97 -25.77
CA LEU A 15 -22.62 -15.33 -25.97
C LEU A 15 -21.76 -14.45 -25.10
N LEU A 16 -21.29 -15.06 -24.05
CA LEU A 16 -20.10 -14.73 -23.27
C LEU A 16 -18.89 -14.73 -24.22
N GLY A 17 -18.05 -13.73 -24.14
CA GLY A 17 -16.77 -13.74 -24.83
C GLY A 17 -16.07 -12.37 -24.83
N GLY A 18 -15.77 -11.84 -23.67
CA GLY A 18 -14.83 -10.73 -23.55
C GLY A 18 -13.44 -11.27 -23.21
N ASN A 19 -12.58 -11.42 -24.21
CA ASN A 19 -11.16 -11.67 -24.02
C ASN A 19 -10.51 -10.49 -23.29
N LEU A 20 -10.09 -10.72 -22.07
CA LEU A 20 -9.15 -9.87 -21.35
C LEU A 20 -7.75 -10.14 -21.92
N HIS A 21 -7.29 -9.28 -22.82
CA HIS A 21 -5.87 -9.11 -23.05
C HIS A 21 -5.33 -8.24 -21.90
N ALA A 22 -4.73 -8.88 -20.93
CA ALA A 22 -3.89 -8.22 -19.94
C ALA A 22 -2.55 -7.93 -20.60
N GLU A 23 -2.35 -6.71 -21.09
CA GLU A 23 -1.00 -6.20 -21.30
C GLU A 23 -0.45 -5.72 -19.94
N ASP A 24 0.58 -6.42 -19.52
CA ASP A 24 1.41 -6.19 -18.34
C ASP A 24 2.10 -4.82 -18.47
N LYS A 25 1.55 -3.80 -17.84
CA LYS A 25 2.23 -2.55 -17.51
C LYS A 25 2.10 -2.33 -16.03
N GLY A 26 3.20 -2.57 -15.34
CA GLY A 26 3.57 -2.30 -13.97
C GLY A 26 2.47 -1.71 -13.08
N LEU A 27 1.87 -2.56 -12.26
CA LEU A 27 0.89 -2.20 -11.22
C LEU A 27 1.52 -1.25 -10.19
N ARG A 28 1.50 0.05 -10.47
CA ARG A 28 1.59 1.09 -9.46
C ARG A 28 0.17 1.51 -9.11
N GLY A 29 -0.26 1.18 -7.89
CA GLY A 29 -1.40 1.79 -7.25
C GLY A 29 -2.79 1.45 -7.81
N ALA A 30 -3.32 0.28 -7.48
CA ALA A 30 -4.76 0.05 -7.63
C ALA A 30 -5.51 0.84 -6.54
N VAL A 31 -6.16 1.93 -6.95
CA VAL A 31 -6.96 2.78 -6.10
C VAL A 31 -8.38 2.25 -6.01
N PHE A 32 -8.88 2.01 -4.80
CA PHE A 32 -10.28 1.65 -4.60
C PHE A 32 -11.11 2.91 -4.30
N VAL A 33 -12.05 3.21 -5.20
CA VAL A 33 -13.08 4.24 -4.98
C VAL A 33 -14.29 3.56 -4.37
N VAL A 34 -14.61 3.88 -3.12
CA VAL A 34 -15.88 3.45 -2.52
C VAL A 34 -16.96 4.43 -3.00
N ARG A 35 -17.76 4.01 -3.99
CA ARG A 35 -18.91 4.77 -4.47
C ARG A 35 -20.19 4.31 -3.78
N HIS A 36 -20.97 5.25 -3.31
CA HIS A 36 -22.34 5.03 -2.87
C HIS A 36 -23.25 4.83 -4.07
N GLY A 37 -24.05 3.77 -4.05
CA GLY A 37 -25.26 3.63 -4.87
C GLY A 37 -25.28 2.46 -5.82
N ALA A 38 -25.84 1.37 -5.38
CA ALA A 38 -26.88 0.54 -5.99
C ALA A 38 -26.85 -0.83 -5.32
N ALA A 39 -27.97 -1.20 -4.75
CA ALA A 39 -28.24 -2.52 -4.21
C ALA A 39 -28.06 -3.58 -5.28
N LEU A 40 -27.23 -4.57 -5.02
CA LEU A 40 -27.32 -5.90 -5.61
C LEU A 40 -27.71 -6.86 -4.49
N GLU A 41 -29.01 -6.97 -4.27
CA GLU A 41 -29.58 -8.17 -3.67
C GLU A 41 -29.57 -9.28 -4.74
N GLU A 42 -28.64 -10.20 -4.63
CA GLU A 42 -28.81 -11.54 -5.20
C GLU A 42 -28.11 -12.58 -4.32
N SER A 43 -28.96 -13.28 -3.60
CA SER A 43 -28.98 -14.75 -3.36
C SER A 43 -27.62 -15.45 -3.23
N PHE A 44 -27.09 -15.50 -2.03
CA PHE A 44 -26.27 -16.63 -1.58
C PHE A 44 -27.11 -17.55 -0.70
N ARG A 45 -27.82 -18.51 -1.32
CA ARG A 45 -28.31 -19.71 -0.65
C ARG A 45 -27.22 -20.77 -0.73
N GLY A 46 -26.63 -21.08 0.43
CA GLY A 46 -25.78 -22.26 0.60
C GLY A 46 -24.40 -21.98 1.18
N ALA A 47 -24.32 -21.53 2.41
CA ALA A 47 -23.11 -21.64 3.20
C ALA A 47 -23.41 -22.45 4.48
N PRO A 48 -22.55 -23.43 4.87
CA PRO A 48 -22.73 -24.15 6.11
C PRO A 48 -22.53 -23.25 7.32
N ALA A 49 -23.39 -23.46 8.32
CA ALA A 49 -23.39 -22.77 9.59
C ALA A 49 -22.05 -22.94 10.32
N ALA A 50 -21.39 -21.86 10.59
CA ALA A 50 -20.60 -21.47 11.75
C ALA A 50 -19.68 -20.28 11.42
N ILE A 51 -20.27 -19.09 11.31
CA ILE A 51 -19.48 -17.86 11.49
C ILE A 51 -19.32 -17.71 13.01
N PRO A 52 -18.11 -17.77 13.57
CA PRO A 52 -17.93 -17.47 14.98
C PRO A 52 -18.39 -16.04 15.22
N ARG A 53 -19.26 -15.87 16.20
CA ARG A 53 -19.73 -14.57 16.67
C ARG A 53 -18.54 -13.63 16.85
N LEU A 54 -18.66 -12.44 16.27
CA LEU A 54 -17.75 -11.27 16.35
C LEU A 54 -17.51 -10.74 17.79
N SER A 55 -17.42 -11.60 18.80
CA SER A 55 -17.23 -11.22 20.19
C SER A 55 -15.78 -11.36 20.70
N VAL A 56 -14.77 -11.53 19.83
CA VAL A 56 -13.38 -11.82 20.26
C VAL A 56 -12.40 -10.67 19.96
N PHE A 57 -12.83 -9.50 19.50
CA PHE A 57 -11.93 -8.36 19.32
C PHE A 57 -11.87 -7.41 20.54
N ARG A 58 -11.89 -7.97 21.75
CA ARG A 58 -11.33 -7.32 22.93
C ARG A 58 -9.90 -7.81 23.18
N GLN A 59 -9.07 -7.77 22.14
CA GLN A 59 -7.64 -7.85 22.36
C GLN A 59 -7.15 -6.43 22.63
N THR A 60 -6.39 -6.28 23.69
CA THR A 60 -5.64 -5.09 24.11
C THR A 60 -4.53 -4.74 23.10
N HIS A 61 -4.91 -4.54 21.86
CA HIS A 61 -4.02 -3.88 20.90
C HIS A 61 -4.08 -2.38 21.17
N PRO A 62 -2.97 -1.67 21.15
CA PRO A 62 -2.99 -0.23 21.22
C PRO A 62 -3.97 0.28 20.15
N LYS A 63 -4.82 1.23 20.54
CA LYS A 63 -5.79 1.82 19.61
C LYS A 63 -5.02 2.40 18.44
N LEU A 64 -5.51 2.16 17.22
CA LEU A 64 -4.92 2.75 16.02
C LEU A 64 -4.99 4.27 16.14
N ARG A 65 -3.85 4.92 16.04
CA ARG A 65 -3.69 6.37 16.15
C ARG A 65 -3.87 7.02 14.79
N ILE A 66 -4.85 7.89 14.67
CA ILE A 66 -5.25 8.51 13.41
C ILE A 66 -5.05 10.01 13.46
N LEU A 67 -4.36 10.56 12.47
CA LEU A 67 -4.32 12.00 12.18
C LEU A 67 -5.51 12.34 11.27
N VAL A 68 -6.25 13.38 11.62
CA VAL A 68 -7.34 13.92 10.81
C VAL A 68 -6.95 15.32 10.34
N ALA A 69 -6.94 15.57 9.02
CA ALA A 69 -6.73 16.89 8.45
C ALA A 69 -7.93 17.29 7.58
N GLU A 70 -8.61 18.35 8.00
CA GLU A 70 -9.85 18.85 7.42
C GLU A 70 -10.02 20.31 7.82
N ASP A 71 -10.20 21.22 6.88
CA ASP A 71 -10.31 22.65 7.16
C ASP A 71 -11.68 23.05 7.75
N GLU A 72 -12.76 22.35 7.34
CA GLU A 72 -14.09 22.58 7.88
C GLU A 72 -14.24 22.00 9.29
N THR A 73 -14.33 22.88 10.28
CA THR A 73 -14.41 22.49 11.70
C THR A 73 -15.53 21.50 12.01
N ILE A 74 -16.70 21.66 11.36
CA ILE A 74 -17.87 20.80 11.60
C ILE A 74 -17.58 19.39 11.10
N ILE A 75 -17.02 19.25 9.89
CA ILE A 75 -16.67 17.95 9.30
C ILE A 75 -15.57 17.29 10.12
N ARG A 76 -14.56 18.05 10.55
CA ARG A 76 -13.47 17.54 11.38
C ARG A 76 -13.96 16.99 12.72
N LEU A 77 -14.86 17.70 13.40
CA LEU A 77 -15.46 17.24 14.66
C LEU A 77 -16.32 15.98 14.46
N ASP A 78 -17.08 15.91 13.37
CA ASP A 78 -17.89 14.72 13.03
C ASP A 78 -17.01 13.51 12.76
N LEU A 79 -15.95 13.68 11.95
CA LEU A 79 -14.94 12.64 11.72
C LEU A 79 -14.32 12.13 13.01
N ARG A 80 -13.94 13.04 13.89
CA ARG A 80 -13.39 12.67 15.20
C ARG A 80 -14.38 11.82 15.98
N ALA A 81 -15.62 12.27 16.09
CA ALA A 81 -16.67 11.55 16.83
C ALA A 81 -16.91 10.15 16.24
N LEU A 82 -16.98 10.02 14.91
CA LEU A 82 -17.14 8.73 14.22
C LEU A 82 -15.95 7.79 14.48
N LEU A 83 -14.73 8.30 14.41
CA LEU A 83 -13.51 7.50 14.65
C LEU A 83 -13.42 7.03 16.10
N GLU A 84 -13.67 7.92 17.06
CA GLU A 84 -13.65 7.59 18.49
C GLU A 84 -14.75 6.58 18.84
N HIS A 85 -15.96 6.74 18.24
CA HIS A 85 -17.07 5.77 18.39
C HIS A 85 -16.69 4.39 17.84
N ALA A 86 -15.98 4.36 16.72
CA ALA A 86 -15.46 3.14 16.12
C ALA A 86 -14.28 2.51 16.89
N GLY A 87 -13.79 3.16 17.93
CA GLY A 87 -12.76 2.65 18.83
C GLY A 87 -11.33 3.05 18.45
N PHE A 88 -11.14 3.95 17.48
CA PHE A 88 -9.85 4.52 17.12
C PHE A 88 -9.45 5.64 18.08
N GLU A 89 -8.19 6.06 18.02
CA GLU A 89 -7.66 7.22 18.73
C GLU A 89 -7.34 8.32 17.71
N VAL A 90 -8.01 9.46 17.80
CA VAL A 90 -7.60 10.65 17.04
C VAL A 90 -6.46 11.32 17.78
N CYS A 91 -5.23 11.06 17.34
CA CYS A 91 -4.02 11.56 18.00
C CYS A 91 -3.71 13.01 17.65
N ALA A 92 -4.18 13.50 16.50
CA ALA A 92 -4.00 14.88 16.08
C ALA A 92 -5.08 15.33 15.11
N GLU A 93 -5.37 16.63 15.13
CA GLU A 93 -6.30 17.30 14.22
C GLU A 93 -5.58 18.50 13.57
N ALA A 94 -5.58 18.55 12.23
CA ALA A 94 -5.03 19.64 11.44
C ALA A 94 -6.14 20.36 10.67
N ARG A 95 -5.98 21.65 10.45
CA ARG A 95 -6.92 22.50 9.68
C ARG A 95 -6.37 22.90 8.31
N ASP A 96 -5.15 22.50 8.03
CA ASP A 96 -4.47 22.71 6.73
C ASP A 96 -3.37 21.68 6.52
N GLY A 97 -2.85 21.60 5.28
CA GLY A 97 -1.85 20.62 4.92
C GLY A 97 -0.49 20.83 5.57
N GLU A 98 -0.10 22.08 5.88
CA GLU A 98 1.15 22.34 6.58
C GLU A 98 1.10 21.84 8.02
N GLU A 99 0.00 22.11 8.72
CA GLU A 99 -0.24 21.60 10.08
C GLU A 99 -0.30 20.06 10.07
N ALA A 100 -0.91 19.46 9.04
CA ALA A 100 -0.97 18.01 8.89
C ALA A 100 0.43 17.37 8.79
N VAL A 101 1.33 17.93 7.99
CA VAL A 101 2.72 17.47 7.87
C VAL A 101 3.47 17.58 9.19
N LEU A 102 3.35 18.73 9.89
CA LEU A 102 4.00 18.94 11.18
C LEU A 102 3.51 17.96 12.23
N LEU A 103 2.18 17.75 12.31
CA LEU A 103 1.58 16.83 13.26
C LEU A 103 1.87 15.37 12.94
N ALA A 104 1.94 15.01 11.66
CA ALA A 104 2.36 13.65 11.25
C ALA A 104 3.78 13.32 11.74
N ARG A 105 4.68 14.31 11.73
CA ARG A 105 6.05 14.19 12.21
C ARG A 105 6.12 14.04 13.72
N SER A 106 5.41 14.92 14.47
CA SER A 106 5.48 14.96 15.95
C SER A 106 4.71 13.83 16.60
N GLU A 107 3.49 13.55 16.13
CA GLU A 107 2.58 12.60 16.75
C GLU A 107 2.76 11.17 16.26
N ARG A 108 3.40 10.97 15.12
CA ARG A 108 3.66 9.67 14.50
C ARG A 108 2.40 8.79 14.40
N PRO A 109 1.35 9.24 13.69
CA PRO A 109 0.11 8.48 13.55
C PRO A 109 0.34 7.16 12.80
N ASP A 110 -0.54 6.18 13.02
CA ASP A 110 -0.55 4.90 12.31
C ASP A 110 -1.28 5.00 10.97
N LEU A 111 -2.12 6.04 10.79
CA LEU A 111 -2.89 6.33 9.59
C LEU A 111 -3.25 7.80 9.54
N ALA A 112 -3.37 8.38 8.34
CA ALA A 112 -3.86 9.73 8.15
C ALA A 112 -5.13 9.75 7.28
N LEU A 113 -6.11 10.57 7.69
CA LEU A 113 -7.25 10.99 6.88
C LEU A 113 -7.03 12.44 6.50
N LEU A 114 -6.92 12.73 5.19
CA LEU A 114 -6.59 14.06 4.68
C LEU A 114 -7.66 14.52 3.70
N ASP A 115 -8.25 15.69 3.94
CA ASP A 115 -9.04 16.31 2.89
C ASP A 115 -8.17 16.75 1.72
N VAL A 116 -8.68 16.59 0.51
CA VAL A 116 -7.97 17.01 -0.72
C VAL A 116 -7.82 18.52 -0.75
N LYS A 117 -8.88 19.25 -0.44
CA LYS A 117 -8.90 20.71 -0.54
C LYS A 117 -8.73 21.35 0.83
N MET A 118 -7.52 21.78 1.10
CA MET A 118 -7.19 22.53 2.31
C MET A 118 -6.43 23.82 1.97
N PRO A 119 -6.51 24.85 2.83
CA PRO A 119 -5.73 26.06 2.65
C PRO A 119 -4.23 25.81 2.84
N LYS A 120 -3.40 26.74 2.40
CA LYS A 120 -1.93 26.77 2.42
C LYS A 120 -1.28 25.65 1.63
N LEU A 121 -1.51 24.40 2.02
CA LEU A 121 -1.01 23.20 1.36
C LEU A 121 -2.17 22.24 1.13
N ASP A 122 -2.40 21.80 -0.11
CA ASP A 122 -3.45 20.84 -0.41
C ASP A 122 -3.11 19.45 0.16
N GLY A 123 -4.17 18.62 0.34
CA GLY A 123 -4.00 17.32 0.98
C GLY A 123 -3.15 16.34 0.18
N ILE A 124 -3.10 16.49 -1.14
CA ILE A 124 -2.28 15.63 -2.01
C ILE A 124 -0.80 15.94 -1.79
N GLU A 125 -0.44 17.22 -1.79
CA GLU A 125 0.92 17.66 -1.51
C GLU A 125 1.33 17.35 -0.06
N ALA A 126 0.40 17.48 0.90
CA ALA A 126 0.62 17.07 2.28
C ALA A 126 0.91 15.55 2.37
N ALA A 127 0.12 14.74 1.65
CA ALA A 127 0.34 13.29 1.57
C ALA A 127 1.72 12.94 1.01
N TRP A 128 2.16 13.61 -0.06
CA TRP A 128 3.50 13.45 -0.62
C TRP A 128 4.59 13.67 0.44
N ARG A 129 4.53 14.79 1.16
CA ARG A 129 5.53 15.13 2.18
C ARG A 129 5.52 14.17 3.36
N ILE A 130 4.34 13.72 3.79
CA ILE A 130 4.22 12.73 4.87
C ILE A 130 4.81 11.39 4.44
N LEU A 131 4.51 10.92 3.22
CA LEU A 131 4.98 9.64 2.69
C LEU A 131 6.49 9.62 2.40
N ASP A 132 7.06 10.76 2.00
CA ASP A 132 8.51 10.91 1.79
C ASP A 132 9.29 10.75 3.10
N GLU A 133 8.75 11.29 4.21
CA GLU A 133 9.39 11.18 5.53
C GLU A 133 9.09 9.83 6.21
N ARG A 134 7.85 9.37 6.13
CA ARG A 134 7.40 8.13 6.76
C ARG A 134 6.25 7.54 5.98
N PRO A 135 6.42 6.36 5.38
CA PRO A 135 5.33 5.66 4.72
C PRO A 135 4.30 5.18 5.75
N ILE A 136 3.11 5.78 5.71
CA ILE A 136 1.93 5.38 6.50
C ILE A 136 0.72 5.26 5.58
N PRO A 137 -0.30 4.46 5.92
CA PRO A 137 -1.53 4.44 5.14
C PRO A 137 -2.24 5.79 5.20
N ILE A 138 -2.59 6.32 4.03
CA ILE A 138 -3.33 7.57 3.87
C ILE A 138 -4.64 7.29 3.15
N VAL A 139 -5.73 7.86 3.67
CA VAL A 139 -7.06 7.90 3.04
C VAL A 139 -7.40 9.35 2.75
N MET A 140 -7.66 9.65 1.47
CA MET A 140 -8.08 11.00 1.07
C MET A 140 -9.58 11.16 1.22
N LEU A 141 -10.00 12.30 1.75
CA LEU A 141 -11.38 12.74 1.77
C LEU A 141 -11.60 13.65 0.56
N THR A 142 -12.59 13.37 -0.27
CA THR A 142 -12.80 14.12 -1.52
C THR A 142 -14.28 14.44 -1.75
N ALA A 143 -14.56 15.59 -2.34
CA ALA A 143 -15.91 15.90 -2.83
C ALA A 143 -16.18 15.13 -4.13
N TYR A 144 -17.47 14.86 -4.39
CA TYR A 144 -17.91 14.17 -5.60
C TYR A 144 -17.45 14.88 -6.89
N GLY A 145 -16.98 14.12 -7.90
CA GLY A 145 -16.66 14.65 -9.22
C GLY A 145 -15.21 15.11 -9.44
N GLN A 146 -14.24 14.69 -8.65
CA GLN A 146 -12.84 15.08 -8.75
C GLN A 146 -11.94 13.96 -9.29
N ASP A 147 -12.31 13.34 -10.40
CA ASP A 147 -11.59 12.18 -10.98
C ASP A 147 -10.11 12.49 -11.29
N GLU A 148 -9.75 13.73 -11.69
CA GLU A 148 -8.37 14.13 -11.92
C GLU A 148 -7.54 14.17 -10.62
N LEU A 149 -8.13 14.59 -9.50
CA LEU A 149 -7.45 14.62 -8.21
C LEU A 149 -7.24 13.21 -7.65
N VAL A 150 -8.17 12.29 -7.95
CA VAL A 150 -8.04 10.87 -7.63
C VAL A 150 -6.81 10.26 -8.31
N GLN A 151 -6.56 10.63 -9.56
CA GLN A 151 -5.40 10.13 -10.30
C GLN A 151 -4.08 10.68 -9.75
N ARG A 152 -4.01 11.99 -9.45
CA ARG A 152 -2.84 12.60 -8.81
C ARG A 152 -2.51 12.01 -7.44
N ALA A 153 -3.52 11.73 -6.63
CA ALA A 153 -3.32 11.13 -5.33
C ALA A 153 -2.94 9.64 -5.42
N ALA A 154 -3.37 8.91 -6.47
CA ALA A 154 -2.88 7.57 -6.77
C ALA A 154 -1.38 7.56 -7.07
N GLU A 155 -0.91 8.55 -7.83
CA GLU A 155 0.52 8.78 -8.10
C GLU A 155 1.30 9.11 -6.82
N ALA A 156 0.64 9.77 -5.86
CA ALA A 156 1.19 10.06 -4.54
C ALA A 156 1.36 8.82 -3.65
N GLY A 157 0.83 7.67 -4.04
CA GLY A 157 0.90 6.44 -3.23
C GLY A 157 -0.17 6.38 -2.13
N VAL A 158 -1.28 7.09 -2.29
CA VAL A 158 -2.42 7.06 -1.38
C VAL A 158 -3.17 5.73 -1.50
N PHE A 159 -3.54 5.15 -0.38
CA PHE A 159 -4.10 3.80 -0.30
C PHE A 159 -5.62 3.73 -0.40
N GLY A 160 -6.33 4.85 -0.29
CA GLY A 160 -7.79 4.88 -0.37
C GLY A 160 -8.38 6.28 -0.49
N TYR A 161 -9.66 6.31 -0.90
CA TYR A 161 -10.46 7.53 -1.00
C TYR A 161 -11.79 7.32 -0.32
N LEU A 162 -12.31 8.38 0.27
CA LEU A 162 -13.64 8.45 0.84
C LEU A 162 -14.34 9.69 0.29
N VAL A 163 -15.47 9.48 -0.38
CA VAL A 163 -16.22 10.57 -1.00
C VAL A 163 -17.18 11.19 0.00
N LYS A 164 -17.13 12.51 0.18
CA LYS A 164 -18.05 13.28 1.00
C LYS A 164 -19.43 13.42 0.31
N PRO A 165 -20.57 13.32 1.03
CA PRO A 165 -20.69 12.98 2.46
C PRO A 165 -20.53 11.49 2.71
N PHE A 166 -19.83 11.10 3.77
CA PHE A 166 -19.59 9.72 4.16
C PHE A 166 -20.26 9.40 5.51
N ARG A 167 -20.44 8.11 5.76
CA ARG A 167 -20.98 7.56 6.99
C ARG A 167 -19.97 6.62 7.64
N GLU A 168 -20.21 6.25 8.89
CA GLU A 168 -19.38 5.26 9.61
C GLU A 168 -19.18 3.96 8.81
N GLN A 169 -20.24 3.49 8.17
CA GLN A 169 -20.18 2.27 7.32
C GLN A 169 -19.24 2.38 6.11
N ASP A 170 -18.91 3.60 5.67
CA ASP A 170 -18.01 3.86 4.55
C ASP A 170 -16.56 4.04 5.05
N LEU A 171 -16.42 4.68 6.21
CA LEU A 171 -15.14 5.04 6.83
C LEU A 171 -14.36 3.81 7.29
N LEU A 172 -15.00 2.88 7.99
CA LEU A 172 -14.35 1.68 8.52
C LEU A 172 -13.74 0.77 7.43
N PRO A 173 -14.46 0.44 6.33
CA PRO A 173 -13.87 -0.32 5.24
C PRO A 173 -12.71 0.41 4.56
N ALA A 174 -12.80 1.74 4.38
CA ALA A 174 -11.73 2.53 3.77
C ALA A 174 -10.44 2.47 4.62
N ILE A 175 -10.54 2.64 5.93
CA ILE A 175 -9.41 2.53 6.86
C ILE A 175 -8.80 1.13 6.81
N ARG A 176 -9.62 0.08 6.89
CA ARG A 176 -9.15 -1.31 6.85
C ARG A 176 -8.44 -1.64 5.54
N THR A 177 -9.02 -1.22 4.42
CA THR A 177 -8.44 -1.45 3.09
C THR A 177 -7.11 -0.71 2.94
N ALA A 178 -7.05 0.56 3.37
CA ALA A 178 -5.81 1.34 3.31
C ALA A 178 -4.69 0.69 4.13
N ARG A 179 -5.00 0.21 5.33
CA ARG A 179 -4.04 -0.52 6.17
C ARG A 179 -3.55 -1.80 5.52
N ALA A 180 -4.48 -2.66 5.09
CA ALA A 180 -4.12 -3.94 4.50
C ALA A 180 -3.22 -3.78 3.27
N ARG A 181 -3.50 -2.79 2.40
CA ARG A 181 -2.66 -2.49 1.24
C ARG A 181 -1.31 -1.92 1.61
N HIS A 182 -1.24 -1.10 2.65
CA HIS A 182 0.04 -0.60 3.14
C HIS A 182 0.89 -1.75 3.69
N GLU A 183 0.32 -2.63 4.52
CA GLU A 183 0.99 -3.80 5.07
C GLU A 183 1.50 -4.74 3.94
N GLU A 184 0.69 -4.96 2.90
CA GLU A 184 1.08 -5.74 1.72
C GLU A 184 2.26 -5.08 0.97
N LEU A 185 2.21 -3.78 0.75
CA LEU A 185 3.28 -3.05 0.07
C LEU A 185 4.59 -3.07 0.86
N VAL A 186 4.54 -2.93 2.19
CA VAL A 186 5.71 -3.02 3.06
C VAL A 186 6.33 -4.41 2.96
N ALA A 187 5.51 -5.46 3.09
CA ALA A 187 5.99 -6.84 2.97
C ALA A 187 6.65 -7.13 1.61
N LEU A 188 6.05 -6.66 0.52
CA LEU A 188 6.62 -6.80 -0.83
C LEU A 188 7.95 -6.04 -1.00
N ARG A 189 8.09 -4.86 -0.39
CA ARG A 189 9.36 -4.11 -0.40
C ARG A 189 10.44 -4.82 0.38
N GLU A 190 10.15 -5.31 1.57
CA GLU A 190 11.08 -6.08 2.40
C GLU A 190 11.56 -7.35 1.67
N GLU A 191 10.64 -8.07 0.99
CA GLU A 191 10.99 -9.23 0.19
C GLU A 191 11.91 -8.86 -0.99
N ALA A 192 11.58 -7.79 -1.72
CA ALA A 192 12.39 -7.31 -2.83
C ALA A 192 13.80 -6.89 -2.40
N GLU A 193 13.92 -6.19 -1.26
CA GLU A 193 15.21 -5.80 -0.68
C GLU A 193 16.02 -7.03 -0.27
N SER A 194 15.40 -8.00 0.39
CA SER A 194 16.03 -9.25 0.77
C SER A 194 16.57 -10.03 -0.44
N LEU A 195 15.80 -10.12 -1.52
CA LEU A 195 16.22 -10.77 -2.77
C LEU A 195 17.36 -10.02 -3.46
N ALA A 196 17.29 -8.68 -3.48
CA ALA A 196 18.36 -7.84 -4.03
C ALA A 196 19.67 -8.02 -3.26
N ASP A 197 19.60 -8.05 -1.93
CA ASP A 197 20.77 -8.29 -1.07
C ASP A 197 21.37 -9.69 -1.25
N ALA A 198 20.52 -10.72 -1.37
CA ALA A 198 20.99 -12.08 -1.63
C ALA A 198 21.70 -12.19 -3.01
N LEU A 199 21.16 -11.52 -4.03
CA LEU A 199 21.77 -11.46 -5.35
C LEU A 199 23.12 -10.71 -5.33
N ALA A 200 23.18 -9.57 -4.65
CA ALA A 200 24.41 -8.80 -4.48
C ALA A 200 25.49 -9.62 -3.74
N ALA A 201 25.09 -10.31 -2.67
CA ALA A 201 26.00 -11.20 -1.94
C ALA A 201 26.55 -12.31 -2.84
N ARG A 202 25.70 -12.97 -3.63
CA ARG A 202 26.13 -14.00 -4.57
C ARG A 202 27.13 -13.47 -5.61
N LYS A 203 26.83 -12.31 -6.21
CA LYS A 203 27.73 -11.67 -7.18
C LYS A 203 29.09 -11.33 -6.58
N ALA A 204 29.13 -10.77 -5.36
CA ALA A 204 30.37 -10.45 -4.67
C ALA A 204 31.20 -11.71 -4.37
N ILE A 205 30.57 -12.78 -3.89
CA ILE A 205 31.24 -14.05 -3.60
C ILE A 205 31.82 -14.66 -4.87
N GLU A 206 31.07 -14.74 -5.97
CA GLU A 206 31.55 -15.28 -7.24
C GLU A 206 32.72 -14.46 -7.80
N ARG A 207 32.66 -13.12 -7.74
CA ARG A 207 33.75 -12.24 -8.16
C ARG A 207 35.01 -12.46 -7.32
N ALA A 208 34.87 -12.52 -5.98
CA ALA A 208 35.99 -12.79 -5.08
C ALA A 208 36.63 -14.18 -5.33
N LYS A 209 35.82 -15.20 -5.58
CA LYS A 209 36.30 -16.53 -6.01
C LYS A 209 37.13 -16.44 -7.30
N GLY A 210 36.58 -15.76 -8.33
CA GLY A 210 37.27 -15.56 -9.60
C GLY A 210 38.62 -14.89 -9.42
N LEU A 211 38.73 -13.86 -8.62
CA LEU A 211 39.99 -13.16 -8.33
C LEU A 211 41.02 -14.05 -7.61
N LEU A 212 40.57 -14.87 -6.64
CA LEU A 212 41.44 -15.82 -5.96
C LEU A 212 41.96 -16.92 -6.91
N MET A 213 41.09 -17.39 -7.81
CA MET A 213 41.51 -18.38 -8.83
C MET A 213 42.51 -17.78 -9.80
N GLU A 214 42.28 -16.54 -10.26
CA GLU A 214 43.15 -15.85 -11.22
C GLU A 214 44.48 -15.43 -10.62
N LYS A 215 44.49 -14.78 -9.46
CA LYS A 215 45.70 -14.20 -8.86
C LYS A 215 46.50 -15.18 -8.03
N GLU A 216 45.87 -16.18 -7.43
CA GLU A 216 46.56 -17.13 -6.53
C GLU A 216 46.58 -18.58 -7.05
N GLY A 217 45.99 -18.86 -8.21
CA GLY A 217 45.94 -20.17 -8.81
C GLY A 217 45.12 -21.21 -8.05
N LEU A 218 44.21 -20.78 -7.19
CA LEU A 218 43.39 -21.67 -6.38
C LEU A 218 42.31 -22.36 -7.22
N SER A 219 41.94 -23.59 -6.81
CA SER A 219 40.73 -24.20 -7.33
C SER A 219 39.48 -23.44 -6.82
N GLU A 220 38.35 -23.61 -7.50
CA GLU A 220 37.09 -23.00 -7.06
C GLU A 220 36.70 -23.39 -5.62
N GLY A 221 36.91 -24.68 -5.29
CA GLY A 221 36.67 -25.21 -3.94
C GLY A 221 37.53 -24.55 -2.87
N ASP A 222 38.82 -24.38 -3.17
CA ASP A 222 39.81 -23.79 -2.24
C ASP A 222 39.54 -22.29 -2.08
N ALA A 223 39.22 -21.58 -3.16
CA ALA A 223 38.86 -20.17 -3.12
C ALA A 223 37.62 -19.93 -2.24
N PHE A 224 36.58 -20.74 -2.38
CA PHE A 224 35.41 -20.67 -1.52
C PHE A 224 35.71 -21.03 -0.06
N ALA A 225 36.50 -22.10 0.18
CA ALA A 225 36.94 -22.49 1.51
C ALA A 225 37.71 -21.37 2.21
N ARG A 226 38.57 -20.65 1.49
CA ARG A 226 39.34 -19.50 1.99
C ARG A 226 38.40 -18.33 2.41
N LEU A 227 37.43 -17.97 1.56
CA LEU A 227 36.44 -16.94 1.89
C LEU A 227 35.63 -17.32 3.15
N ARG A 228 35.20 -18.59 3.22
CA ARG A 228 34.42 -19.08 4.36
C ARG A 228 35.24 -19.09 5.65
N LYS A 229 36.51 -19.48 5.60
CA LYS A 229 37.44 -19.45 6.74
C LYS A 229 37.66 -18.01 7.23
N ALA A 230 37.86 -17.06 6.31
CA ALA A 230 38.00 -15.64 6.63
C ALA A 230 36.75 -15.07 7.28
N SER A 231 35.55 -15.44 6.80
CA SER A 231 34.27 -15.08 7.39
C SER A 231 34.13 -15.62 8.83
N GLN A 232 34.47 -16.89 9.04
CA GLN A 232 34.42 -17.52 10.37
C GLN A 232 35.39 -16.88 11.38
N ILE A 233 36.63 -16.58 10.95
CA ILE A 233 37.66 -15.96 11.81
C ILE A 233 37.28 -14.51 12.18
N SER A 234 36.77 -13.74 11.20
CA SER A 234 36.42 -12.34 11.39
C SER A 234 35.06 -12.14 12.04
N GLY A 235 34.20 -13.15 12.08
CA GLY A 235 32.80 -13.03 12.53
C GLY A 235 31.92 -12.18 11.59
N ARG A 236 32.41 -11.83 10.39
CA ARG A 236 31.69 -10.96 9.44
C ARG A 236 30.94 -11.80 8.41
N PRO A 237 29.81 -11.31 7.87
CA PRO A 237 29.09 -11.95 6.78
C PRO A 237 30.00 -12.21 5.57
N LEU A 238 29.78 -13.32 4.88
CA LEU A 238 30.60 -13.76 3.72
C LEU A 238 30.61 -12.68 2.61
N LYS A 239 29.50 -11.96 2.39
CA LYS A 239 29.40 -10.81 1.47
C LYS A 239 30.45 -9.75 1.79
N VAL A 240 30.52 -9.34 3.05
CA VAL A 240 31.45 -8.28 3.50
C VAL A 240 32.91 -8.69 3.34
N VAL A 241 33.22 -9.97 3.60
CA VAL A 241 34.56 -10.52 3.40
C VAL A 241 34.94 -10.57 1.90
N ALA A 242 33.96 -10.95 1.06
CA ALA A 242 34.16 -10.99 -0.39
C ALA A 242 34.39 -9.57 -0.94
N GLU A 243 33.61 -8.60 -0.54
CA GLU A 243 33.76 -7.19 -0.95
C GLU A 243 35.13 -6.62 -0.50
N ALA A 244 35.53 -6.86 0.74
CA ALA A 244 36.84 -6.43 1.23
C ALA A 244 38.00 -7.06 0.45
N LEU A 245 37.88 -8.34 0.08
CA LEU A 245 38.90 -9.04 -0.72
C LEU A 245 38.97 -8.49 -2.15
N ILE A 246 37.81 -8.21 -2.77
CA ILE A 246 37.74 -7.57 -4.09
C ILE A 246 38.48 -6.23 -4.05
N ALA A 247 38.15 -5.38 -3.07
CA ALA A 247 38.77 -4.06 -2.90
C ALA A 247 40.29 -4.15 -2.74
N THR A 248 40.81 -5.22 -2.06
CA THR A 248 42.24 -5.41 -1.85
C THR A 248 42.96 -5.94 -3.09
N LEU A 249 42.31 -6.77 -3.90
CA LEU A 249 42.91 -7.39 -5.05
C LEU A 249 42.79 -6.60 -6.36
N GLU A 250 41.84 -5.66 -6.44
CA GLU A 250 41.61 -4.79 -7.61
C GLU A 250 42.24 -3.39 -7.46
N GLY A 251 42.59 -2.99 -6.23
CA GLY A 251 43.31 -1.73 -5.92
C GLY A 251 44.81 -1.95 -5.98
#